data_13099079fcfb169d0551965a4a0c2ed7
#
_entry.id   13099079fcfb169d0551965a4a0c2ed7
#
_cell.length_a   1.000
_cell.length_b   1.000
_cell.length_c   1.000
_cell.angle_alpha   90.00
_cell.angle_beta   90.00
_cell.angle_gamma   90.00
#
_symmetry.space_group_name_H-M   'P 1'
#
loop_
_entity.id
_entity.type
_entity.pdbx_description
1 polymer ?
#
loop_
_entity_poly.entity_id
_entity_poly.type
_entity_poly.pdbx_seq_one_letter_code
_entity_poly.pdbx_strand_id
1 'polypeptide(L)'
;MKLRSAAFIIATIIIADQALKFWIKTSYPTGEVLRVFGMDWFRLHFIENPGMAWGWKFGNETGKMVLTLFRLGAVIFGTWYLARIVKHNYSKGFIVCAALIYAGALGNLIDSMFYGMFFDKGLHYDAAINDYVSYSGIAQVSGNGYSSFLHGSVVDMLYFPLIKSHYPSWFPFIGGNEFEFFSPIFNIADASISIGVITLLVFQKRFFKKHTEAETHHTIETNSEVSDNVQVS
;
A
#
# COMPACT_ATOMS: atom_id res chain seq x y z
N MET A 1 17.41 -13.03 -6.99
CA MET A 1 16.24 -12.94 -7.92
C MET A 1 16.58 -11.94 -9.01
N LYS A 2 16.15 -12.18 -10.27
CA LYS A 2 16.40 -11.22 -11.36
C LYS A 2 15.45 -10.01 -11.24
N LEU A 3 15.90 -8.85 -11.70
CA LEU A 3 15.07 -7.61 -11.69
C LEU A 3 13.75 -7.78 -12.45
N ARG A 4 13.75 -8.54 -13.56
CA ARG A 4 12.55 -8.85 -14.33
C ARG A 4 11.47 -9.58 -13.50
N SER A 5 11.87 -10.46 -12.59
CA SER A 5 10.91 -11.16 -11.71
C SER A 5 10.32 -10.22 -10.66
N ALA A 6 11.12 -9.30 -10.11
CA ALA A 6 10.59 -8.28 -9.21
C ALA A 6 9.63 -7.33 -9.94
N ALA A 7 9.99 -6.86 -11.13
CA ALA A 7 9.16 -6.02 -11.97
C ALA A 7 7.82 -6.72 -12.35
N PHE A 8 7.84 -8.01 -12.61
CA PHE A 8 6.62 -8.78 -12.89
C PHE A 8 5.68 -8.81 -11.68
N ILE A 9 6.20 -9.06 -10.47
CA ILE A 9 5.39 -9.02 -9.24
C ILE A 9 4.77 -7.63 -9.05
N ILE A 10 5.57 -6.57 -9.18
CA ILE A 10 5.13 -5.20 -9.04
C ILE A 10 4.01 -4.87 -10.05
N ALA A 11 4.24 -5.19 -11.33
CA ALA A 11 3.27 -4.93 -12.38
C ALA A 11 1.94 -5.68 -12.14
N THR A 12 2.00 -6.94 -11.71
CA THR A 12 0.80 -7.74 -11.41
C THR A 12 -0.03 -7.12 -10.30
N ILE A 13 0.61 -6.68 -9.22
CA ILE A 13 -0.08 -6.06 -8.09
C ILE A 13 -0.69 -4.71 -8.48
N ILE A 14 0.07 -3.87 -9.19
CA ILE A 14 -0.43 -2.56 -9.64
C ILE A 14 -1.61 -2.73 -10.59
N ILE A 15 -1.53 -3.65 -11.56
CA ILE A 15 -2.62 -3.90 -12.49
C ILE A 15 -3.87 -4.38 -11.74
N ALA A 16 -3.73 -5.32 -10.82
CA ALA A 16 -4.85 -5.82 -10.04
C ALA A 16 -5.47 -4.72 -9.16
N ASP A 17 -4.64 -3.93 -8.48
CA ASP A 17 -5.07 -2.82 -7.62
C ASP A 17 -5.81 -1.75 -8.43
N GLN A 18 -5.19 -1.26 -9.49
CA GLN A 18 -5.74 -0.18 -10.31
C GLN A 18 -6.99 -0.64 -11.09
N ALA A 19 -7.03 -1.89 -11.57
CA ALA A 19 -8.21 -2.43 -12.24
C ALA A 19 -9.42 -2.48 -11.29
N LEU A 20 -9.22 -2.95 -10.05
CA LEU A 20 -10.28 -3.01 -9.06
C LEU A 20 -10.73 -1.61 -8.61
N LYS A 21 -9.80 -0.70 -8.35
CA LYS A 21 -10.06 0.70 -7.99
C LYS A 21 -10.83 1.44 -9.09
N PHE A 22 -10.40 1.30 -10.32
CA PHE A 22 -11.05 1.90 -11.47
C PHE A 22 -12.47 1.35 -11.65
N TRP A 23 -12.63 0.03 -11.61
CA TRP A 23 -13.93 -0.61 -11.74
C TRP A 23 -14.91 -0.15 -10.67
N ILE A 24 -14.53 -0.15 -9.38
CA ILE A 24 -15.44 0.22 -8.31
C ILE A 24 -15.85 1.70 -8.40
N LYS A 25 -14.88 2.58 -8.68
CA LYS A 25 -15.09 4.03 -8.78
C LYS A 25 -16.01 4.41 -9.95
N THR A 26 -15.96 3.66 -11.06
CA THR A 26 -16.77 3.94 -12.26
C THR A 26 -18.07 3.13 -12.32
N SER A 27 -18.32 2.24 -11.36
CA SER A 27 -19.51 1.39 -11.35
C SER A 27 -20.45 1.66 -10.19
N TYR A 28 -19.95 2.26 -9.10
CA TYR A 28 -20.71 2.43 -7.86
C TYR A 28 -20.53 3.81 -7.24
N PRO A 29 -21.58 4.35 -6.58
CA PRO A 29 -21.43 5.56 -5.78
C PRO A 29 -20.56 5.30 -4.54
N THR A 30 -19.90 6.35 -4.04
CA THR A 30 -19.14 6.25 -2.78
C THR A 30 -20.08 5.93 -1.61
N GLY A 31 -19.61 5.09 -0.69
CA GLY A 31 -20.40 4.56 0.42
C GLY A 31 -21.17 3.28 0.12
N GLU A 32 -21.22 2.82 -1.14
CA GLU A 32 -21.89 1.57 -1.50
C GLU A 32 -21.19 0.35 -0.89
N VAL A 33 -21.99 -0.62 -0.45
CA VAL A 33 -21.52 -1.87 0.17
C VAL A 33 -22.04 -3.07 -0.59
N LEU A 34 -21.16 -3.81 -1.21
CA LEU A 34 -21.45 -5.00 -1.99
C LEU A 34 -21.01 -6.26 -1.24
N ARG A 35 -21.86 -7.27 -1.15
CA ARG A 35 -21.47 -8.59 -0.62
C ARG A 35 -20.81 -9.41 -1.73
N VAL A 36 -19.56 -9.80 -1.53
CA VAL A 36 -18.85 -10.66 -2.50
C VAL A 36 -19.41 -12.08 -2.39
N PHE A 37 -19.94 -12.62 -3.48
CA PHE A 37 -20.60 -13.95 -3.54
C PHE A 37 -21.66 -14.17 -2.45
N GLY A 38 -22.34 -13.10 -1.99
CA GLY A 38 -23.34 -13.19 -0.92
C GLY A 38 -22.77 -13.38 0.48
N MET A 39 -21.46 -13.33 0.66
CA MET A 39 -20.80 -13.53 1.97
C MET A 39 -20.96 -12.30 2.87
N ASP A 40 -21.22 -12.53 4.16
CA ASP A 40 -21.33 -11.44 5.14
C ASP A 40 -19.98 -10.96 5.65
N TRP A 41 -18.97 -11.81 5.63
CA TRP A 41 -17.63 -11.54 6.13
C TRP A 41 -16.66 -10.97 5.08
N PHE A 42 -17.05 -10.96 3.80
CA PHE A 42 -16.28 -10.36 2.71
C PHE A 42 -17.17 -9.43 1.89
N ARG A 43 -16.86 -8.15 1.97
CA ARG A 43 -17.61 -7.08 1.29
C ARG A 43 -16.67 -6.15 0.54
N LEU A 44 -17.19 -5.51 -0.48
CA LEU A 44 -16.58 -4.33 -1.06
C LEU A 44 -17.36 -3.12 -0.55
N HIS A 45 -16.71 -2.30 0.23
CA HIS A 45 -17.26 -1.03 0.73
C HIS A 45 -16.46 0.11 0.13
N PHE A 46 -17.02 0.74 -0.90
CA PHE A 46 -16.33 1.80 -1.63
C PHE A 46 -16.25 3.08 -0.82
N ILE A 47 -15.05 3.47 -0.46
CA ILE A 47 -14.76 4.77 0.15
C ILE A 47 -13.57 5.43 -0.54
N GLU A 48 -13.50 6.76 -0.41
CA GLU A 48 -12.31 7.52 -0.82
C GLU A 48 -11.59 8.05 0.41
N ASN A 49 -10.28 7.89 0.42
CA ASN A 49 -9.41 8.26 1.51
C ASN A 49 -8.55 9.46 1.09
N PRO A 50 -8.70 10.65 1.71
CA PRO A 50 -7.92 11.83 1.37
C PRO A 50 -6.48 11.76 1.89
N GLY A 51 -6.07 10.65 2.49
CA GLY A 51 -4.76 10.44 3.07
C GLY A 51 -4.79 10.29 4.59
N MET A 52 -5.91 9.79 5.13
CA MET A 52 -5.97 9.39 6.54
C MET A 52 -5.27 8.06 6.71
N ALA A 53 -4.35 7.99 7.68
CA ALA A 53 -3.81 6.74 8.17
C ALA A 53 -4.12 6.64 9.66
N TRP A 54 -4.74 5.56 10.10
CA TRP A 54 -5.02 5.28 11.51
C TRP A 54 -5.85 6.36 12.23
N GLY A 55 -6.77 7.04 11.51
CA GLY A 55 -7.60 8.10 12.08
C GLY A 55 -6.92 9.46 12.22
N TRP A 56 -5.67 9.59 11.82
CA TRP A 56 -5.00 10.89 11.77
C TRP A 56 -5.40 11.63 10.50
N LYS A 57 -6.22 12.66 10.67
CA LYS A 57 -6.53 13.62 9.60
C LYS A 57 -5.34 14.58 9.46
N PHE A 58 -4.61 14.51 8.35
CA PHE A 58 -3.84 15.66 7.90
C PHE A 58 -4.83 16.68 7.33
N GLY A 59 -5.49 17.39 8.21
CA GLY A 59 -6.78 18.06 8.13
C GLY A 59 -7.03 19.06 7.00
N ASN A 60 -6.14 19.28 6.01
CA ASN A 60 -6.31 20.24 4.93
C ASN A 60 -5.60 19.80 3.64
N GLU A 61 -5.77 20.56 2.56
CA GLU A 61 -5.09 20.33 1.28
C GLU A 61 -3.56 20.27 1.41
N THR A 62 -2.98 21.10 2.26
CA THR A 62 -1.53 21.11 2.51
C THR A 62 -1.06 19.78 3.11
N GLY A 63 -1.79 19.24 4.08
CA GLY A 63 -1.47 17.94 4.68
C GLY A 63 -1.53 16.80 3.67
N LYS A 64 -2.53 16.82 2.78
CA LYS A 64 -2.66 15.86 1.67
C LYS A 64 -1.48 15.95 0.71
N MET A 65 -1.11 17.16 0.31
CA MET A 65 0.05 17.38 -0.57
C MET A 65 1.35 16.88 0.07
N VAL A 66 1.59 17.20 1.34
CA VAL A 66 2.77 16.72 2.09
C VAL A 66 2.82 15.20 2.12
N LEU A 67 1.70 14.54 2.38
CA LEU A 67 1.63 13.07 2.38
C LEU A 67 1.91 12.49 0.98
N THR A 68 1.37 13.10 -0.08
CA THR A 68 1.63 12.65 -1.46
C THR A 68 3.09 12.83 -1.84
N LEU A 69 3.73 13.95 -1.45
CA LEU A 69 5.16 14.18 -1.66
C LEU A 69 6.02 13.18 -0.85
N PHE A 70 5.62 12.86 0.38
CA PHE A 70 6.27 11.82 1.16
C PHE A 70 6.19 10.45 0.46
N ARG A 71 5.01 10.06 -0.04
CA ARG A 71 4.83 8.82 -0.83
C ARG A 71 5.71 8.83 -2.08
N LEU A 72 5.78 9.95 -2.79
CA LEU A 72 6.65 10.12 -3.97
C LEU A 72 8.13 9.91 -3.60
N GLY A 73 8.59 10.54 -2.54
CA GLY A 73 9.96 10.35 -2.02
C GLY A 73 10.23 8.89 -1.64
N ALA A 74 9.28 8.23 -0.98
CA ALA A 74 9.38 6.82 -0.62
C ALA A 74 9.46 5.90 -1.85
N VAL A 75 8.69 6.19 -2.90
CA VAL A 75 8.74 5.43 -4.17
C VAL A 75 10.06 5.65 -4.89
N ILE A 76 10.57 6.89 -4.97
CA ILE A 76 11.89 7.19 -5.56
C ILE A 76 12.98 6.42 -4.81
N PHE A 77 13.01 6.51 -3.48
CA PHE A 77 13.95 5.77 -2.65
C PHE A 77 13.79 4.26 -2.83
N GLY A 78 12.56 3.75 -2.84
CA GLY A 78 12.23 2.34 -3.04
C GLY A 78 12.72 1.81 -4.38
N THR A 79 12.64 2.60 -5.45
CA THR A 79 13.18 2.24 -6.77
C THR A 79 14.68 2.02 -6.72
N TRP A 80 15.40 2.98 -6.15
CA TRP A 80 16.85 2.87 -5.98
C TRP A 80 17.21 1.67 -5.09
N TYR A 81 16.52 1.53 -3.95
CA TYR A 81 16.80 0.47 -2.99
C TYR A 81 16.52 -0.93 -3.55
N LEU A 82 15.39 -1.11 -4.26
CA LEU A 82 15.04 -2.38 -4.89
C LEU A 82 16.07 -2.77 -5.96
N ALA A 83 16.50 -1.82 -6.80
CA ALA A 83 17.57 -2.07 -7.78
C ALA A 83 18.87 -2.49 -7.09
N ARG A 84 19.23 -1.82 -5.99
CA ARG A 84 20.43 -2.13 -5.20
C ARG A 84 20.39 -3.54 -4.61
N ILE A 85 19.30 -3.94 -3.92
CA ILE A 85 19.20 -5.27 -3.28
C ILE A 85 19.18 -6.41 -4.30
N VAL A 86 18.58 -6.18 -5.48
CA VAL A 86 18.62 -7.14 -6.58
C VAL A 86 20.05 -7.28 -7.13
N LYS A 87 20.76 -6.17 -7.35
CA LYS A 87 22.14 -6.15 -7.83
C LYS A 87 23.09 -6.87 -6.87
N HIS A 88 22.92 -6.69 -5.57
CA HIS A 88 23.74 -7.32 -4.52
C HIS A 88 23.26 -8.73 -4.12
N ASN A 89 22.38 -9.35 -4.91
CA ASN A 89 21.91 -10.73 -4.73
C ASN A 89 21.36 -11.05 -3.33
N TYR A 90 20.63 -10.11 -2.70
CA TYR A 90 19.95 -10.38 -1.45
C TYR A 90 19.01 -11.59 -1.57
N SER A 91 18.57 -12.16 -0.43
CA SER A 91 17.72 -13.35 -0.43
C SER A 91 16.45 -13.11 -1.26
N LYS A 92 15.99 -14.16 -1.97
CA LYS A 92 14.79 -14.04 -2.84
C LYS A 92 13.56 -13.58 -2.05
N GLY A 93 13.39 -14.09 -0.83
CA GLY A 93 12.26 -13.70 0.04
C GLY A 93 12.30 -12.22 0.42
N PHE A 94 13.48 -11.69 0.74
CA PHE A 94 13.66 -10.26 1.04
C PHE A 94 13.29 -9.38 -0.15
N ILE A 95 13.74 -9.74 -1.36
CA ILE A 95 13.42 -9.00 -2.60
C ILE A 95 11.92 -9.06 -2.90
N VAL A 96 11.24 -10.20 -2.65
CA VAL A 96 9.78 -10.31 -2.81
C VAL A 96 9.07 -9.38 -1.83
N CYS A 97 9.44 -9.37 -0.55
CA CYS A 97 8.86 -8.45 0.43
C CYS A 97 9.04 -6.98 0.03
N ALA A 98 10.25 -6.61 -0.41
CA ALA A 98 10.53 -5.27 -0.88
C ALA A 98 9.69 -4.90 -2.13
N ALA A 99 9.51 -5.84 -3.07
CA ALA A 99 8.68 -5.65 -4.25
C ALA A 99 7.19 -5.48 -3.91
N LEU A 100 6.66 -6.23 -2.91
CA LEU A 100 5.30 -6.09 -2.41
C LEU A 100 5.07 -4.70 -1.79
N ILE A 101 5.97 -4.28 -0.90
CA ILE A 101 5.90 -2.95 -0.25
C ILE A 101 5.99 -1.84 -1.30
N TYR A 102 6.92 -1.97 -2.24
CA TYR A 102 7.09 -1.00 -3.32
C TYR A 102 5.84 -0.90 -4.21
N ALA A 103 5.28 -2.05 -4.61
CA ALA A 103 4.10 -2.09 -5.47
C ALA A 103 2.90 -1.40 -4.81
N GLY A 104 2.66 -1.67 -3.52
CA GLY A 104 1.58 -1.02 -2.78
C GLY A 104 1.80 0.49 -2.61
N ALA A 105 3.03 0.91 -2.27
CA ALA A 105 3.36 2.34 -2.19
C ALA A 105 3.13 3.06 -3.54
N LEU A 106 3.53 2.43 -4.64
CA LEU A 106 3.34 2.97 -5.99
C LEU A 106 1.86 2.99 -6.40
N GLY A 107 1.08 1.94 -6.08
CA GLY A 107 -0.35 1.89 -6.36
C GLY A 107 -1.10 3.07 -5.72
N ASN A 108 -0.91 3.29 -4.42
CA ASN A 108 -1.53 4.41 -3.72
C ASN A 108 -0.98 5.78 -4.14
N LEU A 109 0.26 5.84 -4.61
CA LEU A 109 0.83 7.07 -5.19
C LEU A 109 0.16 7.41 -6.51
N ILE A 110 -0.13 6.43 -7.37
CA ILE A 110 -0.84 6.63 -8.65
C ILE A 110 -2.19 7.30 -8.41
N ASP A 111 -2.98 6.81 -7.46
CA ASP A 111 -4.26 7.43 -7.10
C ASP A 111 -4.07 8.88 -6.67
N SER A 112 -3.16 9.11 -5.72
CA SER A 112 -2.89 10.44 -5.17
C SER A 112 -2.41 11.44 -6.21
N MET A 113 -1.65 10.99 -7.22
CA MET A 113 -1.13 11.84 -8.27
C MET A 113 -2.17 12.14 -9.35
N PHE A 114 -2.95 11.15 -9.76
CA PHE A 114 -3.65 11.21 -11.04
C PHE A 114 -5.18 11.19 -10.93
N TYR A 115 -5.77 10.55 -9.91
CA TYR A 115 -7.23 10.38 -9.85
C TYR A 115 -7.98 11.71 -9.75
N GLY A 116 -7.38 12.73 -9.11
CA GLY A 116 -7.93 14.07 -9.10
C GLY A 116 -8.12 14.69 -10.48
N MET A 117 -7.23 14.35 -11.41
CA MET A 117 -7.25 14.87 -12.79
C MET A 117 -8.12 14.04 -13.74
N PHE A 118 -8.19 12.70 -13.52
CA PHE A 118 -8.83 11.80 -14.46
C PHE A 118 -10.33 11.62 -14.24
N PHE A 119 -10.81 11.78 -13.01
CA PHE A 119 -12.22 11.60 -12.69
C PHE A 119 -12.93 12.92 -12.45
N ASP A 120 -14.17 13.02 -12.95
CA ASP A 120 -15.04 14.21 -12.78
C ASP A 120 -15.50 14.41 -11.34
N LYS A 121 -15.54 13.34 -10.53
CA LYS A 121 -16.00 13.32 -9.15
C LYS A 121 -15.02 12.61 -8.24
N GLY A 122 -14.87 13.15 -7.05
CA GLY A 122 -14.04 12.59 -5.99
C GLY A 122 -14.15 13.40 -4.70
N LEU A 123 -13.67 12.82 -3.63
CA LEU A 123 -13.58 13.49 -2.34
C LEU A 123 -12.68 14.72 -2.46
N HIS A 124 -13.23 15.90 -2.22
CA HIS A 124 -12.51 17.18 -2.33
C HIS A 124 -12.58 17.95 -1.01
N TYR A 125 -11.60 18.82 -0.81
CA TYR A 125 -11.56 19.69 0.36
C TYR A 125 -12.43 20.92 0.15
N ASP A 126 -13.31 21.22 1.12
CA ASP A 126 -14.11 22.43 1.16
C ASP A 126 -13.55 23.37 2.26
N ALA A 127 -13.01 24.49 1.83
CA ALA A 127 -12.41 25.47 2.73
C ALA A 127 -13.44 26.17 3.63
N ALA A 128 -14.72 26.21 3.23
CA ALA A 128 -15.78 26.85 4.01
C ALA A 128 -16.11 26.07 5.30
N ILE A 129 -16.06 24.74 5.24
CA ILE A 129 -16.29 23.86 6.39
C ILE A 129 -15.01 23.28 6.96
N ASN A 130 -13.86 23.57 6.36
CA ASN A 130 -12.53 23.08 6.73
C ASN A 130 -12.47 21.53 6.85
N ASP A 131 -13.14 20.83 5.93
CA ASP A 131 -13.17 19.36 5.90
C ASP A 131 -13.35 18.84 4.46
N TYR A 132 -13.19 17.52 4.29
CA TYR A 132 -13.41 16.85 3.03
C TYR A 132 -14.89 16.52 2.81
N VAL A 133 -15.40 16.86 1.63
CA VAL A 133 -16.79 16.62 1.22
C VAL A 133 -16.84 15.50 0.20
N SER A 134 -17.72 14.55 0.45
CA SER A 134 -18.05 13.49 -0.49
C SER A 134 -18.96 14.00 -1.60
N TYR A 135 -19.09 13.23 -2.66
CA TYR A 135 -19.91 13.53 -3.82
C TYR A 135 -21.05 12.51 -3.99
N SER A 136 -22.05 12.84 -4.75
CA SER A 136 -23.14 11.95 -5.11
C SER A 136 -22.99 11.38 -6.52
N GLY A 137 -23.52 10.16 -6.72
CA GLY A 137 -23.52 9.46 -8.01
C GLY A 137 -22.19 8.77 -8.33
N ILE A 138 -22.07 8.29 -9.55
CA ILE A 138 -20.93 7.50 -10.05
C ILE A 138 -19.94 8.43 -10.73
N ALA A 139 -18.65 8.26 -10.47
CA ALA A 139 -17.60 9.02 -11.12
C ALA A 139 -17.34 8.50 -12.54
N GLN A 140 -17.00 9.42 -13.44
CA GLN A 140 -16.66 9.11 -14.82
C GLN A 140 -15.27 9.65 -15.16
N VAL A 141 -14.63 9.00 -16.12
CA VAL A 141 -13.38 9.53 -16.69
C VAL A 141 -13.72 10.78 -17.48
N SER A 142 -13.08 11.88 -17.17
CA SER A 142 -13.35 13.18 -17.73
C SER A 142 -12.06 13.97 -17.99
N GLY A 143 -12.08 14.88 -18.95
CA GLY A 143 -11.01 15.86 -19.14
C GLY A 143 -11.00 16.98 -18.08
N ASN A 144 -12.09 17.10 -17.28
CA ASN A 144 -12.23 18.06 -16.19
C ASN A 144 -12.24 17.29 -14.86
N GLY A 145 -11.07 17.15 -14.25
CA GLY A 145 -10.91 16.45 -12.99
C GLY A 145 -11.53 17.17 -11.79
N TYR A 146 -11.85 16.42 -10.73
CA TYR A 146 -12.39 16.99 -9.48
C TYR A 146 -11.33 17.73 -8.66
N SER A 147 -10.05 17.51 -8.95
CA SER A 147 -8.94 18.12 -8.23
C SER A 147 -7.70 18.22 -9.12
N SER A 148 -6.64 18.89 -8.61
CA SER A 148 -5.39 19.04 -9.32
C SER A 148 -4.44 17.86 -9.17
N PHE A 149 -3.33 17.87 -9.91
CA PHE A 149 -2.22 16.92 -9.75
C PHE A 149 -1.74 16.85 -8.30
N LEU A 150 -1.43 15.67 -7.77
CA LEU A 150 -1.06 15.37 -6.39
C LEU A 150 -2.20 15.47 -5.36
N HIS A 151 -3.41 15.81 -5.75
CA HIS A 151 -4.55 15.97 -4.85
C HIS A 151 -5.65 14.90 -5.06
N GLY A 152 -5.34 13.81 -5.75
CA GLY A 152 -6.23 12.66 -5.89
C GLY A 152 -6.47 11.94 -4.57
N SER A 153 -7.65 11.40 -4.34
CA SER A 153 -7.97 10.56 -3.18
C SER A 153 -7.71 9.10 -3.49
N VAL A 154 -7.19 8.36 -2.51
CA VAL A 154 -6.96 6.92 -2.64
C VAL A 154 -8.30 6.20 -2.56
N VAL A 155 -8.51 5.21 -3.42
CA VAL A 155 -9.73 4.39 -3.46
C VAL A 155 -9.53 3.14 -2.60
N ASP A 156 -10.38 2.97 -1.59
CA ASP A 156 -10.41 1.83 -0.68
C ASP A 156 -11.73 1.08 -0.85
N MET A 157 -11.71 -0.27 -0.70
CA MET A 157 -12.92 -1.06 -0.91
C MET A 157 -12.96 -2.41 -0.18
N LEU A 158 -11.81 -3.03 0.11
CA LEU A 158 -11.78 -4.35 0.74
C LEU A 158 -12.16 -4.23 2.20
N TYR A 159 -13.24 -4.89 2.59
CA TYR A 159 -13.82 -4.83 3.92
C TYR A 159 -14.13 -6.23 4.44
N PHE A 160 -13.56 -6.58 5.59
CA PHE A 160 -13.69 -7.89 6.22
C PHE A 160 -14.23 -7.76 7.65
N PRO A 161 -15.53 -7.55 7.83
CA PRO A 161 -16.16 -7.52 9.15
C PRO A 161 -16.20 -8.94 9.75
N LEU A 162 -15.08 -9.39 10.34
CA LEU A 162 -14.93 -10.78 10.77
C LEU A 162 -15.81 -11.14 11.95
N ILE A 163 -15.93 -10.25 12.94
CA ILE A 163 -16.74 -10.48 14.14
C ILE A 163 -17.52 -9.22 14.45
N LYS A 164 -18.85 -9.34 14.45
CA LYS A 164 -19.76 -8.35 15.00
C LYS A 164 -20.36 -8.89 16.29
N SER A 165 -20.21 -8.16 17.37
CA SER A 165 -20.71 -8.54 18.69
C SER A 165 -21.05 -7.30 19.48
N HIS A 166 -21.53 -7.47 20.71
CA HIS A 166 -21.76 -6.38 21.63
C HIS A 166 -20.86 -6.57 22.85
N TYR A 167 -20.37 -5.47 23.39
CA TYR A 167 -19.68 -5.52 24.67
C TYR A 167 -20.63 -6.07 25.74
N PRO A 168 -20.18 -6.98 26.61
CA PRO A 168 -21.00 -7.46 27.73
C PRO A 168 -21.56 -6.28 28.53
N SER A 169 -22.84 -6.35 28.93
CA SER A 169 -23.53 -5.26 29.62
C SER A 169 -22.89 -4.83 30.96
N TRP A 170 -22.06 -5.71 31.54
CA TRP A 170 -21.31 -5.42 32.75
C TRP A 170 -20.02 -4.58 32.51
N PHE A 171 -19.63 -4.33 31.26
CA PHE A 171 -18.42 -3.57 30.96
C PHE A 171 -18.66 -2.07 31.22
N PRO A 172 -17.83 -1.41 32.05
CA PRO A 172 -18.03 0.01 32.37
C PRO A 172 -17.93 0.89 31.15
N PHE A 173 -18.83 1.88 31.01
CA PHE A 173 -18.87 2.93 29.96
C PHE A 173 -19.23 2.48 28.55
N ILE A 174 -18.98 1.21 28.15
CA ILE A 174 -19.19 0.71 26.79
C ILE A 174 -20.09 -0.54 26.73
N GLY A 175 -20.57 -1.04 27.87
CA GLY A 175 -21.46 -2.21 27.94
C GLY A 175 -22.69 -2.03 27.06
N GLY A 176 -23.00 -3.04 26.23
CA GLY A 176 -24.13 -3.03 25.30
C GLY A 176 -23.84 -2.34 23.95
N ASN A 177 -22.75 -1.60 23.81
CA ASN A 177 -22.37 -1.01 22.52
C ASN A 177 -21.94 -2.09 21.51
N GLU A 178 -22.22 -1.86 20.23
CA GLU A 178 -21.74 -2.74 19.16
C GLU A 178 -20.23 -2.71 19.11
N PHE A 179 -19.65 -3.89 18.92
CA PHE A 179 -18.22 -4.12 18.71
C PHE A 179 -18.01 -4.82 17.38
N GLU A 180 -17.16 -4.26 16.55
CA GLU A 180 -16.77 -4.88 15.29
C GLU A 180 -15.25 -5.10 15.28
N PHE A 181 -14.85 -6.37 15.23
CA PHE A 181 -13.45 -6.74 15.13
C PHE A 181 -13.02 -6.75 13.66
N PHE A 182 -11.94 -6.04 13.37
CA PHE A 182 -11.37 -5.85 12.05
C PHE A 182 -12.29 -5.10 11.08
N SER A 183 -12.52 -3.82 11.39
CA SER A 183 -13.32 -2.92 10.54
C SER A 183 -12.56 -2.02 9.56
N PRO A 184 -11.20 -2.05 9.42
CA PRO A 184 -10.55 -1.22 8.43
C PRO A 184 -10.99 -1.57 7.02
N ILE A 185 -11.23 -0.54 6.21
CA ILE A 185 -11.42 -0.66 4.78
C ILE A 185 -10.08 -0.32 4.12
N PHE A 186 -9.62 -1.16 3.22
CA PHE A 186 -8.31 -1.02 2.57
C PHE A 186 -8.37 -1.49 1.11
N ASN A 187 -7.27 -1.40 0.39
CA ASN A 187 -7.16 -1.80 -1.02
C ASN A 187 -6.07 -2.88 -1.22
N ILE A 188 -5.89 -3.35 -2.46
CA ILE A 188 -4.87 -4.36 -2.78
C ILE A 188 -3.46 -3.82 -2.52
N ALA A 189 -3.22 -2.54 -2.77
CA ALA A 189 -1.94 -1.90 -2.49
C ALA A 189 -1.59 -1.95 -0.99
N ASP A 190 -2.55 -1.64 -0.09
CA ASP A 190 -2.38 -1.70 1.36
C ASP A 190 -2.17 -3.13 1.85
N ALA A 191 -2.93 -4.09 1.31
CA ALA A 191 -2.73 -5.51 1.57
C ALA A 191 -1.31 -5.95 1.18
N SER A 192 -0.83 -5.53 0.03
CA SER A 192 0.51 -5.82 -0.46
C SER A 192 1.60 -5.26 0.47
N ILE A 193 1.47 -3.99 0.93
CA ILE A 193 2.37 -3.41 1.93
C ILE A 193 2.36 -4.25 3.21
N SER A 194 1.19 -4.53 3.74
CA SER A 194 1.01 -5.25 4.99
C SER A 194 1.61 -6.66 4.94
N ILE A 195 1.34 -7.42 3.89
CA ILE A 195 1.92 -8.75 3.67
C ILE A 195 3.45 -8.66 3.56
N GLY A 196 3.96 -7.70 2.80
CA GLY A 196 5.40 -7.48 2.64
C GLY A 196 6.09 -7.16 3.97
N VAL A 197 5.54 -6.24 4.76
CA VAL A 197 6.08 -5.83 6.07
C VAL A 197 6.00 -6.96 7.08
N ILE A 198 4.84 -7.60 7.24
CA ILE A 198 4.66 -8.70 8.19
C ILE A 198 5.61 -9.86 7.87
N THR A 199 5.69 -10.25 6.59
CA THR A 199 6.60 -11.32 6.14
C THR A 199 8.06 -10.95 6.40
N LEU A 200 8.44 -9.69 6.15
CA LEU A 200 9.77 -9.20 6.43
C LEU A 200 10.12 -9.29 7.92
N LEU A 201 9.22 -8.85 8.80
CA LEU A 201 9.42 -8.88 10.25
C LEU A 201 9.49 -10.32 10.80
N VAL A 202 8.61 -11.19 10.35
CA VAL A 202 8.57 -12.60 10.81
C VAL A 202 9.82 -13.36 10.37
N PHE A 203 10.28 -13.15 9.13
CA PHE A 203 11.40 -13.92 8.55
C PHE A 203 12.70 -13.12 8.49
N GLN A 204 12.82 -11.97 9.16
CA GLN A 204 14.00 -11.09 9.12
C GLN A 204 15.31 -11.86 9.39
N LYS A 205 15.36 -12.69 10.45
CA LYS A 205 16.57 -13.48 10.81
C LYS A 205 17.02 -14.38 9.67
N ARG A 206 16.07 -15.03 8.96
CA ARG A 206 16.37 -15.93 7.84
C ARG A 206 16.88 -15.17 6.62
N PHE A 207 16.36 -13.95 6.37
CA PHE A 207 16.75 -13.17 5.22
C PHE A 207 18.16 -12.59 5.36
N PHE A 208 18.53 -12.11 6.56
CA PHE A 208 19.83 -11.48 6.80
C PHE A 208 20.93 -12.50 7.07
N LYS A 209 20.66 -13.63 7.77
CA LYS A 209 21.65 -14.67 8.00
C LYS A 209 22.28 -15.19 6.70
N LYS A 210 21.48 -15.45 5.69
CA LYS A 210 21.95 -15.93 4.39
C LYS A 210 22.83 -14.93 3.64
N HIS A 211 22.66 -13.65 3.86
CA HIS A 211 23.50 -12.61 3.25
C HIS A 211 24.87 -12.55 3.92
N THR A 212 24.92 -12.63 5.25
CA THR A 212 26.17 -12.62 6.02
C THR A 212 27.04 -13.83 5.70
N GLU A 213 26.46 -15.03 5.58
CA GLU A 213 27.21 -16.25 5.21
C GLU A 213 27.83 -16.13 3.80
N ALA A 214 27.12 -15.56 2.84
CA ALA A 214 27.62 -15.34 1.47
C ALA A 214 28.77 -14.33 1.43
N GLU A 215 28.71 -13.25 2.19
CA GLU A 215 29.80 -12.26 2.29
C GLU A 215 31.03 -12.86 2.98
N THR A 216 30.85 -13.64 4.03
CA THR A 216 31.95 -14.29 4.74
C THR A 216 32.69 -15.28 3.83
N HIS A 217 31.96 -16.12 3.07
CA HIS A 217 32.58 -17.05 2.11
C HIS A 217 33.39 -16.32 1.03
N HIS A 218 32.82 -15.26 0.45
CA HIS A 218 33.49 -14.47 -0.58
C HIS A 218 34.78 -13.81 -0.05
N THR A 219 34.75 -13.32 1.19
CA THR A 219 35.93 -12.69 1.82
C THR A 219 37.02 -13.73 2.11
N ILE A 220 36.66 -14.95 2.52
CA ILE A 220 37.62 -16.03 2.79
C ILE A 220 38.27 -16.49 1.47
N GLU A 221 37.51 -16.68 0.39
CA GLU A 221 38.04 -17.07 -0.92
C GLU A 221 39.00 -16.02 -1.47
N THR A 222 38.64 -14.75 -1.40
CA THR A 222 39.48 -13.65 -1.88
C THR A 222 40.81 -13.56 -1.10
N ASN A 223 40.77 -13.74 0.21
CA ASN A 223 41.95 -13.71 1.05
C ASN A 223 42.85 -14.94 0.82
N SER A 224 42.29 -16.12 0.52
CA SER A 224 43.08 -17.32 0.19
C SER A 224 43.80 -17.16 -1.16
N GLU A 225 43.15 -16.62 -2.19
CA GLU A 225 43.75 -16.34 -3.49
C GLU A 225 44.90 -15.31 -3.42
N VAL A 226 44.78 -14.30 -2.54
CA VAL A 226 45.82 -13.30 -2.32
C VAL A 226 47.03 -13.93 -1.58
N SER A 227 46.78 -14.82 -0.61
CA SER A 227 47.88 -15.49 0.11
C SER A 227 48.67 -16.45 -0.77
N ASP A 228 48.02 -17.19 -1.66
CA ASP A 228 48.67 -18.13 -2.57
C ASP A 228 49.53 -17.41 -3.63
N ASN A 229 49.06 -16.22 -4.10
CA ASN A 229 49.85 -15.41 -5.04
C ASN A 229 51.07 -14.73 -4.42
N VAL A 230 51.10 -14.55 -3.09
CA VAL A 230 52.26 -13.96 -2.38
C VAL A 230 53.34 -15.02 -2.10
N GLN A 231 52.99 -16.32 -2.03
CA GLN A 231 53.97 -17.38 -1.80
C GLN A 231 54.70 -17.85 -3.09
N VAL A 232 54.25 -17.46 -4.26
CA VAL A 232 54.81 -17.86 -5.57
C VAL A 232 55.72 -16.76 -6.17
N SER A 233 55.86 -15.63 -5.52
CA SER A 233 56.75 -14.53 -5.92
C SER A 233 57.99 -14.47 -5.04
#